data_c5167228bf4346b30d4e6c0a687d58f3
#
_entry.id   c5167228bf4346b30d4e6c0a687d58f3
#
_cell.length_a   1.000
_cell.length_b   1.000
_cell.length_c   1.000
_cell.angle_alpha   90.00
_cell.angle_beta   90.00
_cell.angle_gamma   90.00
#
_symmetry.space_group_name_H-M   'P 1'
#
loop_
_entity.id
_entity.type
_entity.pdbx_description
1 polymer ?
#
loop_
_entity_poly.entity_id
_entity_poly.type
_entity_poly.pdbx_seq_one_letter_code
_entity_poly.pdbx_strand_id
1 'polypeptide(L)'
;MAKWSQLPGYFSEDMILRSPNKNIMNKLESCIVALHSHDGEAENMTLENELFKSFRMVARTPTIVAHSYAAKRHYFDGESLYLHRPRTDLSVAQNFLYSLREDTKFDDDEAKLLDLCMILHAEHGGGNNSTFACRVLTSSGTDFYSSIAAAVGALKGFRHGGANIKVVEMMQYLKRAIRDWSDDGQVKDQLVRILRRQLGDGTGLIYGMGHAVYTLSDPRAEILKQFSRHLAEKKGMVKELDLIESVERLAPEVFREERNSDKPICANVDLYSGFVYKLLGIPTDLYTAIFASARMPGWCAHRIEECCAEDPRIIRPAYKTVTRRTPYVPLSERY
;
A
#
# COMPACT_ATOMS: atom_id res chain seq x y z
N MET A 1 1.79 10.08 -19.60
CA MET A 1 2.00 8.91 -18.72
C MET A 1 2.06 7.62 -19.53
N ALA A 2 1.03 7.26 -20.30
CA ALA A 2 0.97 5.96 -21.01
C ALA A 2 2.17 5.63 -21.92
N LYS A 3 2.78 6.62 -22.57
CA LYS A 3 4.00 6.43 -23.39
C LYS A 3 5.20 5.91 -22.57
N TRP A 4 5.22 6.14 -21.27
CA TRP A 4 6.31 5.76 -20.36
C TRP A 4 6.04 4.50 -19.55
N SER A 5 4.88 3.86 -19.73
CA SER A 5 4.52 2.62 -19.02
C SER A 5 5.29 1.39 -19.51
N GLN A 6 5.89 1.47 -20.70
CA GLN A 6 6.73 0.40 -21.23
C GLN A 6 8.04 0.30 -20.44
N LEU A 7 8.40 -0.93 -20.10
CA LEU A 7 9.69 -1.23 -19.49
C LEU A 7 10.82 -1.20 -20.52
N PRO A 8 12.07 -0.98 -20.10
CA PRO A 8 13.23 -1.12 -21.01
C PRO A 8 13.26 -2.48 -21.71
N GLY A 9 13.91 -2.57 -22.86
CA GLY A 9 14.03 -3.81 -23.62
C GLY A 9 14.58 -4.96 -22.75
N TYR A 10 13.96 -6.13 -22.85
CA TYR A 10 14.28 -7.35 -22.08
C TYR A 10 14.18 -7.23 -20.55
N PHE A 11 13.73 -6.11 -20.00
CA PHE A 11 13.67 -5.90 -18.54
C PHE A 11 12.74 -6.91 -17.86
N SER A 12 11.59 -7.22 -18.46
CA SER A 12 10.68 -8.22 -17.88
C SER A 12 11.29 -9.60 -17.87
N GLU A 13 11.99 -9.97 -18.94
CA GLU A 13 12.67 -11.25 -19.09
C GLU A 13 13.81 -11.39 -18.08
N ASP A 14 14.70 -10.41 -18.02
CA ASP A 14 15.93 -10.48 -17.23
C ASP A 14 15.70 -10.23 -15.74
N MET A 15 14.87 -9.25 -15.41
CA MET A 15 14.70 -8.81 -14.01
C MET A 15 13.49 -9.42 -13.31
N ILE A 16 12.47 -9.86 -14.06
CA ILE A 16 11.25 -10.40 -13.47
C ILE A 16 11.18 -11.92 -13.66
N LEU A 17 11.26 -12.41 -14.91
CA LEU A 17 11.06 -13.82 -15.20
C LEU A 17 12.24 -14.70 -14.79
N ARG A 18 13.50 -14.28 -15.01
CA ARG A 18 14.69 -15.04 -14.59
C ARG A 18 14.89 -15.09 -13.08
N SER A 19 14.28 -14.19 -12.33
CA SER A 19 14.38 -14.12 -10.88
C SER A 19 13.01 -13.90 -10.25
N PRO A 20 12.04 -14.83 -10.42
CA PRO A 20 10.70 -14.66 -9.87
C PRO A 20 10.73 -14.65 -8.34
N ASN A 21 9.75 -13.97 -7.73
CA ASN A 21 9.65 -13.90 -6.28
C ASN A 21 8.18 -14.09 -5.84
N LYS A 22 7.96 -14.86 -4.76
CA LYS A 22 6.62 -15.00 -4.16
C LYS A 22 6.10 -13.69 -3.57
N ASN A 23 6.99 -12.85 -3.08
CA ASN A 23 6.64 -11.55 -2.51
C ASN A 23 6.77 -10.46 -3.58
N ILE A 24 5.62 -9.94 -4.03
CA ILE A 24 5.54 -8.93 -5.09
C ILE A 24 6.21 -7.62 -4.70
N MET A 25 6.10 -7.20 -3.43
CA MET A 25 6.77 -6.00 -2.94
C MET A 25 8.29 -6.11 -2.99
N ASN A 26 8.83 -7.30 -2.67
CA ASN A 26 10.26 -7.56 -2.77
C ASN A 26 10.75 -7.52 -4.22
N LYS A 27 9.94 -8.05 -5.15
CA LYS A 27 10.24 -7.97 -6.59
C LYS A 27 10.16 -6.53 -7.08
N LEU A 28 9.15 -5.77 -6.67
CA LEU A 28 9.03 -4.35 -7.03
C LEU A 28 10.26 -3.55 -6.58
N GLU A 29 10.67 -3.70 -5.32
CA GLU A 29 11.84 -3.04 -4.75
C GLU A 29 13.11 -3.32 -5.57
N SER A 30 13.38 -4.60 -5.87
CA SER A 30 14.55 -5.01 -6.66
C SER A 30 14.49 -4.51 -8.11
N CYS A 31 13.32 -4.49 -8.72
CA CYS A 31 13.14 -3.93 -10.06
C CYS A 31 13.38 -2.41 -10.10
N ILE A 32 12.94 -1.68 -9.08
CA ILE A 32 13.19 -0.23 -9.00
C ILE A 32 14.69 0.07 -8.97
N VAL A 33 15.45 -0.63 -8.11
CA VAL A 33 16.91 -0.46 -8.07
C VAL A 33 17.54 -0.83 -9.42
N ALA A 34 17.09 -1.92 -10.05
CA ALA A 34 17.62 -2.36 -11.35
C ALA A 34 17.37 -1.36 -12.49
N LEU A 35 16.29 -0.56 -12.42
CA LEU A 35 16.01 0.48 -13.42
C LEU A 35 17.11 1.54 -13.49
N HIS A 36 17.91 1.74 -12.43
CA HIS A 36 19.08 2.61 -12.44
C HIS A 36 20.02 2.28 -13.60
N SER A 37 20.35 1.00 -13.80
CA SER A 37 21.25 0.55 -14.86
C SER A 37 20.69 0.72 -16.29
N HIS A 38 19.40 1.03 -16.41
CA HIS A 38 18.72 1.27 -17.68
C HIS A 38 18.42 2.76 -17.93
N ASP A 39 18.96 3.65 -17.10
CA ASP A 39 18.80 5.10 -17.22
C ASP A 39 20.16 5.78 -17.33
N GLY A 40 20.53 6.23 -18.53
CA GLY A 40 21.81 6.94 -18.76
C GLY A 40 21.96 8.25 -17.98
N GLU A 41 20.85 8.77 -17.45
CA GLU A 41 20.79 10.01 -16.65
C GLU A 41 20.47 9.73 -15.16
N ALA A 42 20.71 8.50 -14.69
CA ALA A 42 20.35 8.08 -13.33
C ALA A 42 20.92 9.01 -12.26
N GLU A 43 22.19 9.44 -12.40
CA GLU A 43 22.91 10.30 -11.47
C GLU A 43 22.62 11.81 -11.67
N ASN A 44 21.90 12.18 -12.72
CA ASN A 44 21.56 13.57 -12.98
C ASN A 44 20.39 14.01 -12.09
N MET A 45 20.66 14.88 -11.11
CA MET A 45 19.72 15.38 -10.11
C MET A 45 19.09 16.74 -10.46
N THR A 46 19.17 17.20 -11.71
CA THR A 46 18.46 18.41 -12.11
C THR A 46 16.96 18.23 -11.95
N LEU A 47 16.23 19.30 -11.61
CA LEU A 47 14.77 19.26 -11.41
C LEU A 47 14.03 18.65 -12.60
N GLU A 48 14.42 19.04 -13.82
CA GLU A 48 13.82 18.51 -15.04
C GLU A 48 13.98 16.99 -15.12
N ASN A 49 15.18 16.48 -14.83
CA ASN A 49 15.46 15.06 -14.90
C ASN A 49 14.76 14.27 -13.77
N GLU A 50 14.70 14.83 -12.56
CA GLU A 50 13.94 14.25 -11.44
C GLU A 50 12.43 14.15 -11.78
N LEU A 51 11.87 15.15 -12.46
CA LEU A 51 10.49 15.10 -12.96
C LEU A 51 10.30 14.00 -14.02
N PHE A 52 11.23 13.86 -14.98
CA PHE A 52 11.16 12.79 -15.99
C PHE A 52 11.27 11.40 -15.38
N LYS A 53 12.20 11.20 -14.44
CA LYS A 53 12.33 9.93 -13.69
C LYS A 53 11.06 9.63 -12.93
N SER A 54 10.47 10.63 -12.28
CA SER A 54 9.21 10.50 -11.51
C SER A 54 8.05 10.06 -12.41
N PHE A 55 7.83 10.71 -13.54
CA PHE A 55 6.76 10.32 -14.47
C PHE A 55 6.96 8.92 -15.05
N ARG A 56 8.21 8.54 -15.38
CA ARG A 56 8.54 7.19 -15.83
C ARG A 56 8.27 6.16 -14.73
N MET A 57 8.65 6.45 -13.49
CA MET A 57 8.46 5.55 -12.36
C MET A 57 6.98 5.32 -12.07
N VAL A 58 6.19 6.39 -11.99
CA VAL A 58 4.72 6.29 -11.80
C VAL A 58 4.07 5.46 -12.91
N ALA A 59 4.49 5.65 -14.16
CA ALA A 59 3.93 4.93 -15.30
C ALA A 59 4.36 3.45 -15.35
N ARG A 60 5.59 3.11 -14.96
CA ARG A 60 6.17 1.75 -15.05
C ARG A 60 5.79 0.85 -13.88
N THR A 61 5.58 1.43 -12.70
CA THR A 61 5.32 0.63 -11.48
C THR A 61 4.14 -0.33 -11.63
N PRO A 62 2.96 0.05 -12.16
CA PRO A 62 1.86 -0.88 -12.38
C PRO A 62 2.23 -2.05 -13.30
N THR A 63 3.04 -1.80 -14.35
CA THR A 63 3.51 -2.84 -15.26
C THR A 63 4.46 -3.82 -14.55
N ILE A 64 5.40 -3.30 -13.75
CA ILE A 64 6.30 -4.14 -12.94
C ILE A 64 5.48 -5.03 -11.99
N VAL A 65 4.48 -4.47 -11.33
CA VAL A 65 3.61 -5.21 -10.39
C VAL A 65 2.83 -6.31 -11.12
N ALA A 66 2.18 -6.00 -12.25
CA ALA A 66 1.40 -6.96 -13.01
C ALA A 66 2.28 -8.10 -13.57
N HIS A 67 3.44 -7.79 -14.16
CA HIS A 67 4.36 -8.79 -14.68
C HIS A 67 4.99 -9.63 -13.56
N SER A 68 5.28 -9.02 -12.40
CA SER A 68 5.79 -9.76 -11.23
C SER A 68 4.76 -10.76 -10.70
N TYR A 69 3.49 -10.38 -10.70
CA TYR A 69 2.40 -11.26 -10.32
C TYR A 69 2.21 -12.40 -11.32
N ALA A 70 2.23 -12.12 -12.61
CA ALA A 70 2.18 -13.14 -13.66
C ALA A 70 3.34 -14.15 -13.53
N ALA A 71 4.56 -13.67 -13.28
CA ALA A 71 5.72 -14.53 -13.02
C ALA A 71 5.52 -15.37 -11.74
N LYS A 72 4.99 -14.79 -10.66
CA LYS A 72 4.68 -15.53 -9.42
C LYS A 72 3.69 -16.65 -9.69
N ARG A 73 2.58 -16.36 -10.37
CA ARG A 73 1.58 -17.38 -10.72
C ARG A 73 2.17 -18.52 -11.58
N HIS A 74 2.99 -18.17 -12.57
CA HIS A 74 3.61 -19.14 -13.44
C HIS A 74 4.59 -20.06 -12.69
N TYR A 75 5.56 -19.48 -11.98
CA TYR A 75 6.66 -20.25 -11.39
C TYR A 75 6.30 -20.94 -10.06
N PHE A 76 5.34 -20.41 -9.31
CA PHE A 76 5.04 -20.91 -7.97
C PHE A 76 3.63 -21.50 -7.83
N ASP A 77 2.69 -21.08 -8.67
CA ASP A 77 1.32 -21.57 -8.60
C ASP A 77 1.00 -22.55 -9.78
N GLY A 78 1.93 -22.72 -10.74
CA GLY A 78 1.80 -23.66 -11.86
C GLY A 78 0.87 -23.21 -12.97
N GLU A 79 0.57 -21.92 -13.07
CA GLU A 79 -0.36 -21.37 -14.06
C GLU A 79 0.38 -20.96 -15.37
N SER A 80 -0.38 -20.78 -16.46
CA SER A 80 0.16 -20.27 -17.71
C SER A 80 0.69 -18.86 -17.57
N LEU A 81 1.78 -18.54 -18.28
CA LEU A 81 2.34 -17.18 -18.27
C LEU A 81 1.64 -16.30 -19.29
N TYR A 82 1.04 -15.22 -18.83
CA TYR A 82 0.48 -14.15 -19.65
C TYR A 82 1.16 -12.83 -19.28
N LEU A 83 1.78 -12.19 -20.27
CA LEU A 83 2.38 -10.86 -20.13
C LEU A 83 1.76 -9.92 -21.17
N HIS A 84 0.96 -8.99 -20.70
CA HIS A 84 0.33 -7.99 -21.55
C HIS A 84 1.16 -6.70 -21.55
N ARG A 85 1.57 -6.24 -22.72
CA ARG A 85 2.27 -4.96 -22.84
C ARG A 85 1.30 -3.81 -22.61
N PRO A 86 1.68 -2.80 -21.80
CA PRO A 86 0.80 -1.66 -21.57
C PRO A 86 0.49 -0.92 -22.89
N ARG A 87 -0.73 -0.42 -23.00
CA ARG A 87 -1.24 0.32 -24.14
C ARG A 87 -1.12 1.82 -23.92
N THR A 88 -0.80 2.56 -24.97
CA THR A 88 -0.61 4.02 -24.91
C THR A 88 -1.92 4.82 -24.89
N ASP A 89 -3.03 4.19 -25.22
CA ASP A 89 -4.38 4.77 -25.23
C ASP A 89 -5.15 4.55 -23.92
N LEU A 90 -4.57 3.80 -22.96
CA LEU A 90 -5.18 3.51 -21.67
C LEU A 90 -4.60 4.39 -20.56
N SER A 91 -5.41 4.72 -19.55
CA SER A 91 -4.96 5.36 -18.31
C SER A 91 -4.09 4.42 -17.48
N VAL A 92 -3.51 4.90 -16.38
CA VAL A 92 -2.70 4.08 -15.46
C VAL A 92 -3.54 2.96 -14.83
N ALA A 93 -4.75 3.28 -14.33
CA ALA A 93 -5.66 2.30 -13.74
C ALA A 93 -6.17 1.28 -14.78
N GLN A 94 -6.53 1.75 -15.98
CA GLN A 94 -6.93 0.87 -17.08
C GLN A 94 -5.80 -0.07 -17.50
N ASN A 95 -4.57 0.45 -17.66
CA ASN A 95 -3.40 -0.38 -17.98
C ASN A 95 -3.11 -1.42 -16.90
N PHE A 96 -3.31 -1.06 -15.62
CA PHE A 96 -3.13 -2.02 -14.55
C PHE A 96 -4.12 -3.19 -14.67
N LEU A 97 -5.43 -2.91 -14.81
CA LEU A 97 -6.45 -3.95 -14.97
C LEU A 97 -6.23 -4.77 -16.25
N TYR A 98 -5.90 -4.10 -17.36
CA TYR A 98 -5.56 -4.74 -18.62
C TYR A 98 -4.38 -5.69 -18.50
N SER A 99 -3.31 -5.27 -17.83
CA SER A 99 -2.09 -6.06 -17.71
C SER A 99 -2.20 -7.19 -16.69
N LEU A 100 -3.07 -7.02 -15.67
CA LEU A 100 -3.27 -8.00 -14.61
C LEU A 100 -4.15 -9.18 -15.05
N ARG A 101 -5.16 -8.92 -15.88
CA ARG A 101 -6.19 -9.90 -16.24
C ARG A 101 -5.76 -10.68 -17.48
N GLU A 102 -5.92 -12.01 -17.43
CA GLU A 102 -5.61 -12.91 -18.54
C GLU A 102 -6.38 -12.53 -19.81
N ASP A 103 -7.68 -12.24 -19.68
CA ASP A 103 -8.56 -11.86 -20.78
C ASP A 103 -8.49 -10.38 -21.16
N THR A 104 -7.67 -9.59 -20.46
CA THR A 104 -7.47 -8.14 -20.64
C THR A 104 -8.73 -7.27 -20.46
N LYS A 105 -9.85 -7.86 -20.00
CA LYS A 105 -11.13 -7.18 -19.94
C LYS A 105 -11.34 -6.45 -18.62
N PHE A 106 -11.91 -5.28 -18.70
CA PHE A 106 -12.41 -4.47 -17.58
C PHE A 106 -13.53 -3.57 -18.09
N ASP A 107 -14.38 -3.09 -17.19
CA ASP A 107 -15.37 -2.07 -17.53
C ASP A 107 -14.96 -0.68 -16.97
N ASP A 108 -15.69 0.35 -17.42
CA ASP A 108 -15.39 1.73 -17.04
C ASP A 108 -15.59 2.00 -15.54
N ASP A 109 -16.56 1.33 -14.91
CA ASP A 109 -16.82 1.51 -13.47
C ASP A 109 -15.66 0.93 -12.65
N GLU A 110 -15.14 -0.23 -13.05
CA GLU A 110 -13.96 -0.85 -12.44
C GLU A 110 -12.73 0.06 -12.59
N ALA A 111 -12.49 0.59 -13.78
CA ALA A 111 -11.36 1.45 -14.04
C ALA A 111 -11.44 2.78 -13.27
N LYS A 112 -12.62 3.40 -13.20
CA LYS A 112 -12.87 4.62 -12.42
C LYS A 112 -12.69 4.40 -10.92
N LEU A 113 -13.19 3.28 -10.40
CA LEU A 113 -13.06 2.97 -8.97
C LEU A 113 -11.59 2.72 -8.59
N LEU A 114 -10.83 2.02 -9.44
CA LEU A 114 -9.40 1.82 -9.21
C LEU A 114 -8.63 3.15 -9.29
N ASP A 115 -8.92 3.98 -10.28
CA ASP A 115 -8.28 5.29 -10.45
C ASP A 115 -8.53 6.18 -9.22
N LEU A 116 -9.78 6.24 -8.75
CA LEU A 116 -10.15 6.93 -7.52
C LEU A 116 -9.37 6.40 -6.30
N CYS A 117 -9.28 5.08 -6.16
CA CYS A 117 -8.53 4.44 -5.08
C CYS A 117 -7.05 4.83 -5.14
N MET A 118 -6.45 4.84 -6.33
CA MET A 118 -5.06 5.26 -6.54
C MET A 118 -4.85 6.74 -6.18
N ILE A 119 -5.78 7.62 -6.54
CA ILE A 119 -5.73 9.05 -6.17
C ILE A 119 -5.76 9.22 -4.65
N LEU A 120 -6.69 8.53 -3.97
CA LEU A 120 -6.84 8.63 -2.51
C LEU A 120 -5.64 8.08 -1.72
N HIS A 121 -4.84 7.20 -2.33
CA HIS A 121 -3.63 6.63 -1.74
C HIS A 121 -2.36 7.40 -2.12
N ALA A 122 -2.43 8.37 -3.05
CA ALA A 122 -1.26 9.00 -3.65
C ALA A 122 -0.37 9.72 -2.63
N GLU A 123 -0.94 10.30 -1.58
CA GLU A 123 -0.20 11.09 -0.58
C GLU A 123 -0.74 10.88 0.84
N HIS A 124 0.13 11.01 1.84
CA HIS A 124 -0.24 10.94 3.27
C HIS A 124 0.73 11.71 4.18
N GLY A 125 1.40 12.72 3.65
CA GLY A 125 2.33 13.59 4.38
C GLY A 125 3.75 13.06 4.51
N GLY A 126 4.71 13.97 4.57
CA GLY A 126 6.15 13.70 4.59
C GLY A 126 6.65 12.97 5.85
N GLY A 127 5.84 12.90 6.92
CA GLY A 127 6.13 12.14 8.14
C GLY A 127 5.65 10.68 8.10
N ASN A 128 4.92 10.25 7.07
CA ASN A 128 4.60 8.85 6.87
C ASN A 128 5.88 8.02 6.75
N ASN A 129 5.93 6.83 7.36
CA ASN A 129 7.16 6.05 7.49
C ASN A 129 7.89 5.82 6.15
N SER A 130 7.19 5.40 5.10
CA SER A 130 7.80 5.17 3.78
C SER A 130 8.22 6.47 3.09
N THR A 131 7.42 7.53 3.20
CA THR A 131 7.78 8.86 2.69
C THR A 131 8.99 9.43 3.44
N PHE A 132 9.03 9.27 4.76
CA PHE A 132 10.16 9.69 5.56
C PHE A 132 11.45 8.92 5.21
N ALA A 133 11.36 7.60 4.96
CA ALA A 133 12.50 6.80 4.48
C ALA A 133 13.03 7.32 3.13
N CYS A 134 12.13 7.65 2.18
CA CYS A 134 12.49 8.29 0.92
C CYS A 134 13.25 9.61 1.14
N ARG A 135 12.71 10.50 1.97
CA ARG A 135 13.31 11.81 2.29
C ARG A 135 14.67 11.67 2.97
N VAL A 136 14.80 10.74 3.94
CA VAL A 136 16.07 10.49 4.62
C VAL A 136 17.16 10.07 3.64
N LEU A 137 16.86 9.13 2.72
CA LEU A 137 17.83 8.75 1.70
C LEU A 137 18.11 9.90 0.73
N THR A 138 17.09 10.60 0.25
CA THR A 138 17.25 11.77 -0.63
C THR A 138 18.17 12.80 -0.04
N SER A 139 18.03 13.10 1.26
CA SER A 139 18.84 14.10 1.96
C SER A 139 20.34 13.78 2.01
N SER A 140 20.72 12.52 1.77
CA SER A 140 22.12 12.12 1.64
C SER A 140 22.74 12.42 0.27
N GLY A 141 21.94 12.87 -0.71
CA GLY A 141 22.38 13.10 -2.08
C GLY A 141 22.46 11.85 -2.93
N THR A 142 21.76 10.75 -2.55
CA THR A 142 21.71 9.52 -3.34
C THR A 142 20.79 9.66 -4.57
N ASP A 143 20.91 8.70 -5.50
CA ASP A 143 20.12 8.65 -6.72
C ASP A 143 18.61 8.48 -6.48
N PHE A 144 17.83 8.72 -7.54
CA PHE A 144 16.37 8.61 -7.52
C PHE A 144 15.90 7.19 -7.17
N TYR A 145 16.48 6.18 -7.79
CA TYR A 145 16.02 4.79 -7.70
C TYR A 145 16.23 4.22 -6.29
N SER A 146 17.37 4.50 -5.69
CA SER A 146 17.69 4.12 -4.31
C SER A 146 16.71 4.75 -3.30
N SER A 147 16.38 6.03 -3.47
CA SER A 147 15.44 6.73 -2.58
C SER A 147 14.02 6.16 -2.67
N ILE A 148 13.54 5.87 -3.88
CA ILE A 148 12.22 5.26 -4.09
C ILE A 148 12.19 3.80 -3.61
N ALA A 149 13.25 3.03 -3.83
CA ALA A 149 13.35 1.66 -3.33
C ALA A 149 13.27 1.62 -1.79
N ALA A 150 13.90 2.57 -1.09
CA ALA A 150 13.79 2.67 0.37
C ALA A 150 12.33 2.89 0.84
N ALA A 151 11.58 3.72 0.12
CA ALA A 151 10.16 3.92 0.41
C ALA A 151 9.36 2.61 0.23
N VAL A 152 9.60 1.88 -0.85
CA VAL A 152 8.97 0.57 -1.11
C VAL A 152 9.36 -0.44 -0.03
N GLY A 153 10.65 -0.49 0.34
CA GLY A 153 11.15 -1.35 1.43
C GLY A 153 10.50 -1.05 2.78
N ALA A 154 10.30 0.24 3.11
CA ALA A 154 9.59 0.64 4.31
C ALA A 154 8.11 0.24 4.27
N LEU A 155 7.42 0.45 3.12
CA LEU A 155 6.02 0.10 2.96
C LEU A 155 5.80 -1.42 3.00
N LYS A 156 6.74 -2.23 2.52
CA LYS A 156 6.70 -3.70 2.56
C LYS A 156 6.56 -4.24 3.99
N GLY A 157 6.99 -3.50 5.00
CA GLY A 157 6.94 -3.89 6.39
C GLY A 157 5.51 -4.18 6.88
N PHE A 158 5.30 -5.31 7.56
CA PHE A 158 3.97 -5.77 7.99
C PHE A 158 3.24 -4.79 8.92
N ARG A 159 3.96 -3.92 9.62
CA ARG A 159 3.39 -2.88 10.50
C ARG A 159 2.95 -1.64 9.74
N HIS A 160 3.38 -1.48 8.48
CA HIS A 160 3.08 -0.31 7.67
C HIS A 160 2.12 -0.65 6.52
N GLY A 161 2.53 -1.46 5.55
CA GLY A 161 1.74 -1.74 4.35
C GLY A 161 0.75 -2.91 4.46
N GLY A 162 0.67 -3.58 5.62
CA GLY A 162 -0.21 -4.74 5.81
C GLY A 162 -1.61 -4.46 6.35
N ALA A 163 -1.97 -3.19 6.57
CA ALA A 163 -3.20 -2.84 7.30
C ALA A 163 -4.48 -3.29 6.59
N ASN A 164 -4.59 -3.08 5.28
CA ASN A 164 -5.76 -3.50 4.51
C ASN A 164 -5.92 -5.02 4.41
N ILE A 165 -4.82 -5.79 4.38
CA ILE A 165 -4.86 -7.26 4.43
C ILE A 165 -5.41 -7.71 5.78
N LYS A 166 -5.00 -7.06 6.87
CA LYS A 166 -5.52 -7.34 8.21
C LYS A 166 -7.02 -7.06 8.34
N VAL A 167 -7.53 -6.01 7.68
CA VAL A 167 -8.97 -5.76 7.59
C VAL A 167 -9.66 -6.92 6.87
N VAL A 168 -9.16 -7.37 5.74
CA VAL A 168 -9.75 -8.49 4.99
C VAL A 168 -9.77 -9.78 5.82
N GLU A 169 -8.69 -10.11 6.51
CA GLU A 169 -8.62 -11.25 7.42
C GLU A 169 -9.66 -11.13 8.54
N MET A 170 -9.75 -9.97 9.20
CA MET A 170 -10.75 -9.68 10.24
C MET A 170 -12.17 -9.85 9.70
N MET A 171 -12.48 -9.30 8.54
CA MET A 171 -13.80 -9.45 7.92
C MET A 171 -14.12 -10.91 7.58
N GLN A 172 -13.12 -11.74 7.25
CA GLN A 172 -13.33 -13.18 7.06
C GLN A 172 -13.69 -13.87 8.38
N TYR A 173 -13.06 -13.51 9.50
CA TYR A 173 -13.44 -14.04 10.82
C TYR A 173 -14.87 -13.63 11.19
N LEU A 174 -15.24 -12.37 11.01
CA LEU A 174 -16.59 -11.87 11.27
C LEU A 174 -17.64 -12.62 10.44
N LYS A 175 -17.42 -12.74 9.11
CA LYS A 175 -18.34 -13.44 8.20
C LYS A 175 -18.57 -14.91 8.56
N ARG A 176 -17.59 -15.58 9.14
CA ARG A 176 -17.72 -16.98 9.61
C ARG A 176 -18.41 -17.08 10.97
N ALA A 177 -18.24 -16.09 11.82
CA ALA A 177 -18.76 -16.10 13.20
C ALA A 177 -20.19 -15.56 13.32
N ILE A 178 -20.62 -14.69 12.40
CA ILE A 178 -21.94 -14.04 12.39
C ILE A 178 -22.86 -14.86 11.46
N ARG A 179 -24.04 -15.25 11.97
CA ARG A 179 -25.05 -15.97 11.17
C ARG A 179 -25.89 -15.04 10.32
N ASP A 180 -26.33 -13.94 10.90
CA ASP A 180 -27.08 -12.88 10.22
C ASP A 180 -26.28 -11.58 10.25
N TRP A 181 -25.74 -11.19 9.10
CA TRP A 181 -24.89 -10.00 8.97
C TRP A 181 -25.67 -8.68 9.10
N SER A 182 -27.01 -8.73 9.06
CA SER A 182 -27.87 -7.56 9.29
C SER A 182 -28.23 -7.35 10.76
N ASP A 183 -27.88 -8.30 11.63
CA ASP A 183 -28.14 -8.23 13.07
C ASP A 183 -26.98 -7.50 13.79
N ASP A 184 -27.21 -6.26 14.15
CA ASP A 184 -26.26 -5.42 14.88
C ASP A 184 -25.81 -6.03 16.21
N GLY A 185 -26.69 -6.77 16.91
CA GLY A 185 -26.34 -7.46 18.15
C GLY A 185 -25.28 -8.50 17.93
N GLN A 186 -25.45 -9.35 16.91
CA GLN A 186 -24.42 -10.35 16.54
C GLN A 186 -23.11 -9.69 16.11
N VAL A 187 -23.16 -8.58 15.36
CA VAL A 187 -21.95 -7.84 14.96
C VAL A 187 -21.24 -7.30 16.19
N LYS A 188 -21.94 -6.62 17.11
CA LYS A 188 -21.36 -6.10 18.37
C LYS A 188 -20.72 -7.19 19.20
N ASP A 189 -21.37 -8.33 19.38
CA ASP A 189 -20.86 -9.46 20.15
C ASP A 189 -19.50 -9.94 19.59
N GLN A 190 -19.37 -10.02 18.26
CA GLN A 190 -18.11 -10.46 17.65
C GLN A 190 -17.01 -9.38 17.76
N LEU A 191 -17.35 -8.08 17.66
CA LEU A 191 -16.39 -6.99 17.89
C LEU A 191 -15.87 -6.99 19.34
N VAL A 192 -16.73 -7.24 20.33
CA VAL A 192 -16.35 -7.42 21.75
C VAL A 192 -15.38 -8.60 21.86
N ARG A 193 -15.65 -9.74 21.23
CA ARG A 193 -14.76 -10.91 21.25
C ARG A 193 -13.40 -10.62 20.61
N ILE A 194 -13.35 -9.82 19.55
CA ILE A 194 -12.07 -9.35 18.97
C ILE A 194 -11.29 -8.52 19.99
N LEU A 195 -11.92 -7.51 20.63
CA LEU A 195 -11.24 -6.66 21.61
C LEU A 195 -10.77 -7.45 22.85
N ARG A 196 -11.49 -8.51 23.23
CA ARG A 196 -11.11 -9.44 24.31
C ARG A 196 -10.13 -10.52 23.87
N ARG A 197 -9.63 -10.49 22.63
CA ARG A 197 -8.69 -11.46 22.05
C ARG A 197 -9.24 -12.89 21.95
N GLN A 198 -10.55 -13.04 21.87
CA GLN A 198 -11.27 -14.31 21.78
C GLN A 198 -11.64 -14.69 20.34
N LEU A 199 -11.46 -13.78 19.41
CA LEU A 199 -11.71 -13.97 17.98
C LEU A 199 -10.63 -13.25 17.16
N GLY A 200 -10.36 -13.75 15.96
CA GLY A 200 -9.38 -13.16 15.06
C GLY A 200 -7.96 -13.63 15.36
N ASP A 201 -6.99 -12.74 15.17
CA ASP A 201 -5.56 -13.04 15.32
C ASP A 201 -5.02 -12.87 16.77
N GLY A 202 -5.90 -12.64 17.74
CA GLY A 202 -5.54 -12.51 19.15
C GLY A 202 -4.89 -11.18 19.54
N THR A 203 -4.78 -10.21 18.63
CA THR A 203 -4.20 -8.89 18.94
C THR A 203 -5.14 -7.99 19.75
N GLY A 204 -6.44 -8.18 19.65
CA GLY A 204 -7.44 -7.33 20.27
C GLY A 204 -7.60 -5.99 19.54
N LEU A 205 -7.36 -5.97 18.22
CA LEU A 205 -7.50 -4.80 17.36
C LEU A 205 -8.67 -4.97 16.38
N ILE A 206 -9.52 -3.95 16.26
CA ILE A 206 -10.48 -3.83 15.18
C ILE A 206 -9.75 -3.10 14.05
N TYR A 207 -9.21 -3.86 13.09
CA TYR A 207 -8.47 -3.30 11.97
C TYR A 207 -9.34 -2.42 11.08
N GLY A 208 -8.76 -1.37 10.52
CA GLY A 208 -9.50 -0.37 9.76
C GLY A 208 -10.18 0.70 10.62
N MET A 209 -10.11 0.57 11.96
CA MET A 209 -10.64 1.54 12.91
C MET A 209 -9.52 2.25 13.66
N GLY A 210 -9.63 3.60 13.76
CA GLY A 210 -8.62 4.47 14.35
C GLY A 210 -7.63 5.02 13.34
N HIS A 211 -7.22 6.26 13.56
CA HIS A 211 -6.27 6.97 12.71
C HIS A 211 -5.35 7.87 13.54
N ALA A 212 -4.11 8.08 13.10
CA ALA A 212 -3.14 8.93 13.80
C ALA A 212 -3.50 10.43 13.70
N VAL A 213 -4.16 10.84 12.62
CA VAL A 213 -4.50 12.23 12.30
C VAL A 213 -6.00 12.50 12.43
N TYR A 214 -6.83 11.65 11.80
CA TYR A 214 -8.29 11.85 11.78
C TYR A 214 -8.93 11.28 13.04
N THR A 215 -9.83 12.07 13.66
CA THR A 215 -10.55 11.68 14.88
C THR A 215 -12.06 11.58 14.66
N LEU A 216 -12.62 12.32 13.70
CA LEU A 216 -14.05 12.33 13.38
C LEU A 216 -14.39 11.43 12.20
N SER A 217 -13.72 11.62 11.06
CA SER A 217 -13.81 10.76 9.88
C SER A 217 -12.54 10.87 9.05
N ASP A 218 -12.21 9.81 8.30
CA ASP A 218 -11.21 9.85 7.24
C ASP A 218 -11.95 10.12 5.92
N PRO A 219 -11.78 11.28 5.28
CA PRO A 219 -12.51 11.62 4.05
C PRO A 219 -12.26 10.62 2.92
N ARG A 220 -11.13 9.90 2.93
CA ARG A 220 -10.82 8.86 1.95
C ARG A 220 -11.72 7.63 2.15
N ALA A 221 -11.97 7.24 3.40
CA ALA A 221 -12.88 6.14 3.73
C ALA A 221 -14.31 6.46 3.29
N GLU A 222 -14.79 7.69 3.55
CA GLU A 222 -16.12 8.14 3.12
C GLU A 222 -16.29 8.09 1.58
N ILE A 223 -15.29 8.57 0.85
CA ILE A 223 -15.30 8.55 -0.61
C ILE A 223 -15.32 7.11 -1.12
N LEU A 224 -14.43 6.22 -0.64
CA LEU A 224 -14.41 4.81 -1.08
C LEU A 224 -15.72 4.10 -0.76
N LYS A 225 -16.31 4.32 0.40
CA LYS A 225 -17.61 3.79 0.80
C LYS A 225 -18.69 4.17 -0.21
N GLN A 226 -18.79 5.46 -0.52
CA GLN A 226 -19.80 5.99 -1.46
C GLN A 226 -19.64 5.40 -2.87
N PHE A 227 -18.42 5.42 -3.43
CA PHE A 227 -18.19 5.00 -4.80
C PHE A 227 -18.16 3.47 -4.97
N SER A 228 -17.87 2.69 -3.93
CA SER A 228 -17.91 1.23 -4.01
C SER A 228 -19.31 0.64 -4.07
N ARG A 229 -20.34 1.36 -3.56
CA ARG A 229 -21.72 0.83 -3.47
C ARG A 229 -22.29 0.47 -4.84
N HIS A 230 -22.16 1.33 -5.84
CA HIS A 230 -22.63 1.05 -7.19
C HIS A 230 -22.03 -0.23 -7.78
N LEU A 231 -20.72 -0.41 -7.66
CA LEU A 231 -20.06 -1.62 -8.15
C LEU A 231 -20.41 -2.86 -7.30
N ALA A 232 -20.62 -2.69 -5.99
CA ALA A 232 -21.08 -3.74 -5.10
C ALA A 232 -22.49 -4.25 -5.50
N GLU A 233 -23.41 -3.36 -5.87
CA GLU A 233 -24.73 -3.71 -6.40
C GLU A 233 -24.61 -4.49 -7.70
N LYS A 234 -23.83 -4.00 -8.65
CA LYS A 234 -23.57 -4.64 -9.94
C LYS A 234 -22.99 -6.06 -9.81
N LYS A 235 -22.17 -6.29 -8.77
CA LYS A 235 -21.51 -7.58 -8.51
C LYS A 235 -22.20 -8.43 -7.45
N GLY A 236 -23.34 -8.01 -6.91
CA GLY A 236 -24.09 -8.76 -5.90
C GLY A 236 -23.40 -8.86 -4.55
N MET A 237 -22.55 -7.89 -4.20
CA MET A 237 -21.73 -7.87 -2.98
C MET A 237 -22.18 -6.85 -1.94
N VAL A 238 -23.39 -6.31 -2.05
CA VAL A 238 -23.95 -5.28 -1.15
C VAL A 238 -23.96 -5.75 0.31
N LYS A 239 -24.38 -7.01 0.58
CA LYS A 239 -24.40 -7.54 1.95
C LYS A 239 -23.03 -7.49 2.65
N GLU A 240 -21.95 -7.66 1.90
CA GLU A 240 -20.61 -7.57 2.46
C GLU A 240 -20.24 -6.11 2.76
N LEU A 241 -20.61 -5.17 1.90
CA LEU A 241 -20.46 -3.75 2.14
C LEU A 241 -21.24 -3.31 3.37
N ASP A 242 -22.51 -3.73 3.49
CA ASP A 242 -23.37 -3.41 4.63
C ASP A 242 -22.78 -3.92 5.95
N LEU A 243 -22.13 -5.11 5.94
CA LEU A 243 -21.41 -5.60 7.11
C LEU A 243 -20.21 -4.71 7.47
N ILE A 244 -19.45 -4.23 6.49
CA ILE A 244 -18.33 -3.30 6.72
C ILE A 244 -18.85 -1.99 7.32
N GLU A 245 -19.95 -1.46 6.80
CA GLU A 245 -20.62 -0.25 7.33
C GLU A 245 -21.15 -0.47 8.74
N SER A 246 -21.66 -1.68 9.06
CA SER A 246 -22.05 -2.03 10.44
C SER A 246 -20.86 -2.06 11.38
N VAL A 247 -19.72 -2.60 10.96
CA VAL A 247 -18.47 -2.55 11.73
C VAL A 247 -18.04 -1.10 11.97
N GLU A 248 -18.03 -0.24 10.93
CA GLU A 248 -17.70 1.17 11.06
C GLU A 248 -18.58 1.87 12.10
N ARG A 249 -19.88 1.65 12.04
CA ARG A 249 -20.87 2.30 12.91
C ARG A 249 -20.82 1.82 14.35
N LEU A 250 -20.61 0.53 14.56
CA LEU A 250 -20.69 -0.10 15.89
C LEU A 250 -19.37 -0.12 16.65
N ALA A 251 -18.23 -0.16 15.94
CA ALA A 251 -16.93 -0.26 16.58
C ALA A 251 -16.60 0.89 17.56
N PRO A 252 -16.96 2.16 17.32
CA PRO A 252 -16.70 3.24 18.29
C PRO A 252 -17.39 3.04 19.64
N GLU A 253 -18.64 2.59 19.63
CA GLU A 253 -19.40 2.29 20.85
C GLU A 253 -18.78 1.12 21.61
N VAL A 254 -18.55 0.00 20.93
CA VAL A 254 -17.92 -1.20 21.50
C VAL A 254 -16.54 -0.89 22.07
N PHE A 255 -15.75 -0.08 21.36
CA PHE A 255 -14.43 0.32 21.83
C PHE A 255 -14.49 1.15 23.11
N ARG A 256 -15.45 2.11 23.20
CA ARG A 256 -15.66 2.93 24.39
C ARG A 256 -16.02 2.07 25.60
N GLU A 257 -16.95 1.15 25.44
CA GLU A 257 -17.40 0.26 26.50
C GLU A 257 -16.29 -0.69 26.98
N GLU A 258 -15.62 -1.38 26.06
CA GLU A 258 -14.63 -2.41 26.40
C GLU A 258 -13.29 -1.83 26.89
N ARG A 259 -12.91 -0.63 26.47
CA ARG A 259 -11.64 0.02 26.85
C ARG A 259 -11.82 1.11 27.92
N ASN A 260 -13.05 1.41 28.32
CA ASN A 260 -13.37 2.51 29.21
C ASN A 260 -12.66 3.81 28.79
N SER A 261 -12.76 4.16 27.51
CA SER A 261 -12.01 5.24 26.88
C SER A 261 -12.92 6.09 26.01
N ASP A 262 -12.99 7.38 26.30
CA ASP A 262 -13.74 8.36 25.50
C ASP A 262 -12.96 8.84 24.26
N LYS A 263 -11.79 8.26 23.98
CA LYS A 263 -11.03 8.61 22.78
C LYS A 263 -11.84 8.28 21.52
N PRO A 264 -12.17 9.29 20.70
CA PRO A 264 -12.89 9.04 19.48
C PRO A 264 -12.05 8.18 18.52
N ILE A 265 -12.69 7.22 17.87
CA ILE A 265 -12.11 6.43 16.80
C ILE A 265 -13.01 6.53 15.57
N CYS A 266 -12.42 6.61 14.39
CA CYS A 266 -13.14 6.59 13.13
C CYS A 266 -12.55 5.53 12.19
N ALA A 267 -13.29 5.16 11.16
CA ALA A 267 -12.77 4.35 10.08
C ALA A 267 -11.61 5.06 9.39
N ASN A 268 -10.61 4.29 8.98
CA ASN A 268 -9.55 4.75 8.09
C ASN A 268 -9.74 4.14 6.69
N VAL A 269 -8.94 4.60 5.73
CA VAL A 269 -9.06 4.18 4.33
C VAL A 269 -8.92 2.67 4.14
N ASP A 270 -8.18 1.97 5.02
CA ASP A 270 -7.94 0.53 4.92
C ASP A 270 -9.20 -0.30 5.17
N LEU A 271 -10.20 0.23 5.92
CA LEU A 271 -11.47 -0.44 6.15
C LEU A 271 -12.19 -0.76 4.83
N TYR A 272 -12.11 0.13 3.85
CA TYR A 272 -12.80 0.02 2.57
C TYR A 272 -11.89 -0.43 1.42
N SER A 273 -10.60 -0.07 1.42
CA SER A 273 -9.72 -0.32 0.27
C SER A 273 -9.57 -1.81 -0.07
N GLY A 274 -9.51 -2.68 0.94
CA GLY A 274 -9.46 -4.12 0.72
C GLY A 274 -10.73 -4.67 0.06
N PHE A 275 -11.90 -4.12 0.41
CA PHE A 275 -13.16 -4.46 -0.24
C PHE A 275 -13.22 -3.97 -1.69
N VAL A 276 -12.75 -2.75 -1.96
CA VAL A 276 -12.62 -2.22 -3.32
C VAL A 276 -11.76 -3.13 -4.18
N TYR A 277 -10.59 -3.54 -3.70
CA TYR A 277 -9.73 -4.47 -4.45
C TYR A 277 -10.41 -5.81 -4.71
N LYS A 278 -11.19 -6.32 -3.74
CA LYS A 278 -11.98 -7.53 -3.92
C LYS A 278 -13.07 -7.36 -5.00
N LEU A 279 -13.78 -6.21 -5.02
CA LEU A 279 -14.75 -5.89 -6.07
C LEU A 279 -14.11 -5.90 -7.46
N LEU A 280 -12.86 -5.46 -7.56
CA LEU A 280 -12.08 -5.42 -8.80
C LEU A 280 -11.48 -6.79 -9.17
N GLY A 281 -11.68 -7.83 -8.35
CA GLY A 281 -11.08 -9.14 -8.56
C GLY A 281 -9.56 -9.15 -8.40
N ILE A 282 -9.01 -8.19 -7.66
CA ILE A 282 -7.57 -8.07 -7.42
C ILE A 282 -7.18 -9.03 -6.29
N PRO A 283 -6.18 -9.90 -6.48
CA PRO A 283 -5.72 -10.83 -5.46
C PRO A 283 -5.06 -10.12 -4.27
N THR A 284 -5.18 -10.70 -3.08
CA THR A 284 -4.60 -10.15 -1.83
C THR A 284 -3.07 -10.00 -1.89
N ASP A 285 -2.38 -10.83 -2.66
CA ASP A 285 -0.93 -10.73 -2.90
C ASP A 285 -0.50 -9.38 -3.48
N LEU A 286 -1.43 -8.67 -4.12
CA LEU A 286 -1.20 -7.39 -4.79
C LEU A 286 -1.58 -6.16 -3.97
N TYR A 287 -2.27 -6.31 -2.84
CA TYR A 287 -2.84 -5.17 -2.11
C TYR A 287 -1.79 -4.13 -1.72
N THR A 288 -0.69 -4.57 -1.11
CA THR A 288 0.41 -3.66 -0.74
C THR A 288 1.13 -3.11 -1.98
N ALA A 289 1.26 -3.90 -3.05
CA ALA A 289 1.93 -3.47 -4.28
C ALA A 289 1.10 -2.43 -5.07
N ILE A 290 -0.23 -2.53 -5.04
CA ILE A 290 -1.13 -1.50 -5.59
C ILE A 290 -1.05 -0.24 -4.76
N PHE A 291 -1.04 -0.37 -3.44
CA PHE A 291 -0.83 0.78 -2.56
C PHE A 291 0.51 1.47 -2.86
N ALA A 292 1.60 0.71 -3.07
CA ALA A 292 2.89 1.25 -3.48
C ALA A 292 2.81 1.98 -4.83
N SER A 293 2.12 1.38 -5.82
CA SER A 293 1.91 2.00 -7.13
C SER A 293 1.14 3.31 -7.02
N ALA A 294 0.11 3.34 -6.18
CA ALA A 294 -0.69 4.52 -5.92
C ALA A 294 0.10 5.61 -5.16
N ARG A 295 0.98 5.24 -4.22
CA ARG A 295 1.81 6.15 -3.43
C ARG A 295 3.04 6.67 -4.18
N MET A 296 3.39 6.07 -5.30
CA MET A 296 4.56 6.46 -6.08
C MET A 296 4.62 7.96 -6.41
N PRO A 297 3.53 8.63 -6.84
CA PRO A 297 3.53 10.08 -7.07
C PRO A 297 3.92 10.88 -5.82
N GLY A 298 3.38 10.50 -4.64
CA GLY A 298 3.69 11.17 -3.38
C GLY A 298 5.16 11.04 -2.98
N TRP A 299 5.74 9.84 -3.11
CA TRP A 299 7.17 9.66 -2.86
C TRP A 299 8.04 10.48 -3.82
N CYS A 300 7.69 10.49 -5.11
CA CYS A 300 8.39 11.31 -6.11
C CYS A 300 8.30 12.81 -5.78
N ALA A 301 7.13 13.28 -5.38
CA ALA A 301 6.93 14.69 -5.03
C ALA A 301 7.79 15.08 -3.81
N HIS A 302 7.79 14.27 -2.75
CA HIS A 302 8.62 14.51 -1.57
C HIS A 302 10.13 14.43 -1.85
N ARG A 303 10.54 13.55 -2.78
CA ARG A 303 11.92 13.53 -3.25
C ARG A 303 12.30 14.84 -3.95
N ILE A 304 11.45 15.30 -4.87
CA ILE A 304 11.68 16.56 -5.60
C ILE A 304 11.75 17.74 -4.61
N GLU A 305 10.81 17.80 -3.68
CA GLU A 305 10.77 18.82 -2.63
C GLU A 305 12.07 18.83 -1.80
N GLU A 306 12.57 17.66 -1.40
CA GLU A 306 13.82 17.50 -0.66
C GLU A 306 15.04 17.91 -1.51
N CYS A 307 15.07 17.55 -2.80
CA CYS A 307 16.15 17.97 -3.72
C CYS A 307 16.16 19.49 -3.99
N CYS A 308 15.01 20.15 -3.93
CA CYS A 308 14.86 21.58 -4.17
C CYS A 308 14.92 22.43 -2.90
N ALA A 309 15.26 21.86 -1.75
CA ALA A 309 15.38 22.61 -0.50
C ALA A 309 16.46 23.70 -0.62
N GLU A 310 16.20 24.91 -0.10
CA GLU A 310 17.15 26.04 -0.15
C GLU A 310 18.45 25.76 0.64
N ASP A 311 18.36 24.98 1.73
CA ASP A 311 19.48 24.59 2.59
C ASP A 311 19.45 23.07 2.80
N PRO A 312 19.91 22.29 1.80
CA PRO A 312 19.85 20.84 1.86
C PRO A 312 20.78 20.31 2.95
N ARG A 313 20.22 19.56 3.90
CA ARG A 313 20.96 18.95 5.01
C ARG A 313 20.62 17.49 5.14
N ILE A 314 21.60 16.67 5.47
CA ILE A 314 21.37 15.28 5.82
C ILE A 314 20.41 15.22 7.01
N ILE A 315 19.26 14.60 6.84
CA ILE A 315 18.28 14.38 7.92
C ILE A 315 18.90 13.47 8.97
N ARG A 316 19.05 14.00 10.19
CA ARG A 316 19.58 13.26 11.34
C ARG A 316 18.61 13.39 12.51
N PRO A 317 18.24 12.28 13.17
CA PRO A 317 17.42 12.37 14.36
C PRO A 317 18.22 13.02 15.51
N ALA A 318 17.54 13.82 16.31
CA ALA A 318 18.09 14.20 17.61
C ALA A 318 18.07 12.95 18.52
N TYR A 319 19.18 12.70 19.21
CA TYR A 319 19.27 11.58 20.14
C TYR A 319 19.82 12.04 21.49
N LYS A 320 19.41 11.35 22.54
CA LYS A 320 19.89 11.55 23.90
C LYS A 320 20.23 10.20 24.51
N THR A 321 21.45 10.07 25.01
CA THR A 321 21.85 8.90 25.76
C THR A 321 21.06 8.86 27.08
N VAL A 322 20.33 7.78 27.31
CA VAL A 322 19.55 7.54 28.54
C VAL A 322 20.28 6.61 29.52
N THR A 323 21.37 5.99 29.09
CA THR A 323 22.24 5.17 29.93
C THR A 323 23.18 6.04 30.74
N ARG A 324 23.45 5.62 31.97
CA ARG A 324 24.45 6.29 32.82
C ARG A 324 25.84 6.15 32.18
N ARG A 325 26.67 7.18 32.34
CA ARG A 325 28.08 7.13 31.90
C ARG A 325 28.80 6.07 32.75
N THR A 326 29.30 5.03 32.10
CA THR A 326 30.11 4.00 32.69
C THR A 326 31.57 4.24 32.40
N PRO A 327 32.51 4.11 33.37
CA PRO A 327 33.93 4.21 33.12
C PRO A 327 34.38 3.10 32.16
N TYR A 328 35.42 3.36 31.38
CA TYR A 328 36.03 2.31 30.57
C TYR A 328 36.66 1.26 31.48
N VAL A 329 36.33 -0.02 31.22
CA VAL A 329 36.98 -1.16 31.90
C VAL A 329 37.91 -1.81 30.88
N PRO A 330 39.23 -1.92 31.19
CA PRO A 330 40.20 -2.62 30.35
C PRO A 330 39.78 -4.05 30.06
N LEU A 331 40.15 -4.60 28.89
CA LEU A 331 39.75 -5.94 28.48
C LEU A 331 40.16 -7.02 29.49
N SER A 332 41.31 -6.85 30.12
CA SER A 332 41.82 -7.75 31.17
C SER A 332 41.00 -7.79 32.48
N GLU A 333 40.11 -6.81 32.67
CA GLU A 333 39.25 -6.66 33.84
C GLU A 333 37.77 -6.94 33.56
N ARG A 334 37.45 -7.35 32.32
CA ARG A 334 36.09 -7.72 31.92
C ARG A 334 35.87 -9.21 32.16
N TYR A 335 34.82 -9.56 32.89
CA TYR A 335 34.36 -10.95 33.10
C TYR A 335 33.27 -11.31 32.12
#